data_a4ab14bbab4adeddd309c1e7853dfbd3
#
_entry.id   a4ab14bbab4adeddd309c1e7853dfbd3
#
_cell.length_a   1.000
_cell.length_b   1.000
_cell.length_c   1.000
_cell.angle_alpha   90.00
_cell.angle_beta   90.00
_cell.angle_gamma   90.00
#
_symmetry.space_group_name_H-M   'P 1'
#
loop_
_entity.id
_entity.type
_entity.pdbx_description
1 polymer ?
#
loop_
_entity_poly.entity_id
_entity_poly.type
_entity_poly.pdbx_seq_one_letter_code
_entity_poly.pdbx_strand_id
1 'polypeptide(L)'
;MGLFNKKFSIEVMPKTAQKVRDFSEILPSKTLVYIAHLEDTDISDMKQTCIRLIDEDMIPMPHIPARILRNSSELEEWVSQYADVGVKRCLLLAGNNKTPKGSLHSSIQLLETGFFEKYGYEYINVAGHPEGNPDIDKSSKLTETLTALKIKNEYSKTTSIKLGITTQFCFDLEPVKNWLRILENEKINL
;
A
#
# COMPACT_ATOMS: atom_id res chain seq x y z
N MET A 1 -3.26 -22.52 22.30
CA MET A 1 -3.97 -21.35 21.77
C MET A 1 -3.17 -20.83 20.59
N GLY A 2 -3.62 -21.09 19.34
CA GLY A 2 -2.79 -20.97 18.16
C GLY A 2 -2.45 -19.51 17.80
N LEU A 3 -1.28 -19.31 17.19
CA LEU A 3 -0.79 -18.04 16.63
C LEU A 3 -1.82 -17.36 15.67
N PHE A 4 -2.78 -18.10 15.18
CA PHE A 4 -3.78 -17.68 14.18
C PHE A 4 -5.04 -16.99 14.74
N ASN A 5 -5.14 -16.75 16.05
CA ASN A 5 -6.26 -16.00 16.63
C ASN A 5 -6.10 -14.47 16.53
N LYS A 6 -5.00 -13.97 15.97
CA LYS A 6 -4.80 -12.53 15.70
C LYS A 6 -4.97 -12.27 14.22
N LYS A 7 -5.64 -11.19 13.87
CA LYS A 7 -5.69 -10.70 12.49
C LYS A 7 -4.26 -10.44 12.03
N PHE A 8 -3.85 -11.06 10.95
CA PHE A 8 -2.56 -10.85 10.30
C PHE A 8 -2.79 -10.64 8.80
N SER A 9 -1.78 -10.17 8.13
CA SER A 9 -1.71 -10.06 6.68
C SER A 9 -0.44 -10.73 6.18
N ILE A 10 -0.41 -11.08 4.92
CA ILE A 10 0.78 -11.56 4.24
C ILE A 10 1.07 -10.72 3.01
N GLU A 11 2.27 -10.87 2.46
CA GLU A 11 2.64 -10.27 1.19
C GLU A 11 3.11 -11.36 0.21
N VAL A 12 2.71 -11.20 -1.05
CA VAL A 12 3.13 -12.06 -2.15
C VAL A 12 3.55 -11.20 -3.35
N MET A 13 4.27 -11.79 -4.27
CA MET A 13 4.42 -11.30 -5.65
C MET A 13 3.60 -12.22 -6.57
N PRO A 14 3.16 -11.79 -7.76
CA PRO A 14 2.45 -12.66 -8.70
C PRO A 14 3.17 -13.99 -8.95
N LYS A 15 4.49 -13.94 -9.16
CA LYS A 15 5.32 -15.16 -9.37
C LYS A 15 5.36 -16.11 -8.17
N THR A 16 5.31 -15.58 -6.93
CA THR A 16 5.29 -16.41 -5.73
C THR A 16 3.90 -16.91 -5.41
N ALA A 17 2.87 -16.11 -5.67
CA ALA A 17 1.48 -16.52 -5.55
C ALA A 17 1.15 -17.76 -6.41
N GLN A 18 1.68 -17.84 -7.63
CA GLN A 18 1.50 -18.98 -8.53
C GLN A 18 2.02 -20.31 -7.96
N LYS A 19 2.96 -20.28 -7.00
CA LYS A 19 3.50 -21.47 -6.34
C LYS A 19 2.60 -22.01 -5.22
N VAL A 20 1.67 -21.22 -4.75
CA VAL A 20 0.66 -21.64 -3.76
C VAL A 20 -0.47 -22.34 -4.52
N ARG A 21 -0.84 -23.55 -4.11
CA ARG A 21 -1.90 -24.31 -4.75
C ARG A 21 -3.25 -23.63 -4.57
N ASP A 22 -3.59 -23.29 -3.34
CA ASP A 22 -4.84 -22.64 -2.96
C ASP A 22 -4.62 -21.91 -1.63
N PHE A 23 -4.90 -20.60 -1.58
CA PHE A 23 -4.74 -19.80 -0.37
C PHE A 23 -5.79 -20.15 0.68
N SER A 24 -6.99 -20.57 0.28
CA SER A 24 -8.06 -20.94 1.21
C SER A 24 -7.75 -22.20 2.01
N GLU A 25 -6.84 -23.06 1.52
CA GLU A 25 -6.38 -24.26 2.25
C GLU A 25 -5.40 -23.91 3.39
N ILE A 26 -4.71 -22.78 3.29
CA ILE A 26 -3.59 -22.43 4.20
C ILE A 26 -3.79 -21.15 5.01
N LEU A 27 -4.75 -20.31 4.62
CA LEU A 27 -5.04 -19.04 5.28
C LEU A 27 -6.49 -18.98 5.74
N PRO A 28 -6.77 -18.30 6.85
CA PRO A 28 -8.14 -17.99 7.23
C PRO A 28 -8.87 -17.17 6.16
N SER A 29 -10.16 -17.43 5.98
CA SER A 29 -11.04 -16.60 5.16
C SER A 29 -10.86 -15.10 5.44
N LYS A 30 -10.90 -14.28 4.39
CA LYS A 30 -10.74 -12.82 4.46
C LYS A 30 -9.38 -12.36 5.00
N THR A 31 -8.35 -13.20 4.90
CA THR A 31 -6.98 -12.74 5.15
C THR A 31 -6.59 -11.66 4.13
N LEU A 32 -6.05 -10.56 4.61
CA LEU A 32 -5.54 -9.48 3.77
C LEU A 32 -4.21 -9.90 3.14
N VAL A 33 -4.14 -9.88 1.81
CA VAL A 33 -2.95 -10.27 1.04
C VAL A 33 -2.45 -9.09 0.23
N TYR A 34 -1.31 -8.53 0.64
CA TYR A 34 -0.60 -7.53 -0.13
C TYR A 34 0.03 -8.17 -1.37
N ILE A 35 -0.02 -7.46 -2.50
CA ILE A 35 0.58 -7.93 -3.75
C ILE A 35 1.64 -6.91 -4.15
N ALA A 36 2.91 -7.28 -3.97
CA ALA A 36 4.03 -6.41 -4.31
C ALA A 36 4.13 -6.23 -5.83
N HIS A 37 4.17 -4.97 -6.28
CA HIS A 37 4.36 -4.59 -7.68
C HIS A 37 5.82 -4.17 -7.87
N LEU A 38 6.60 -5.04 -8.50
CA LEU A 38 7.98 -4.77 -8.90
C LEU A 38 8.02 -4.12 -10.30
N GLU A 39 9.13 -3.47 -10.63
CA GLU A 39 9.27 -2.70 -11.88
C GLU A 39 8.94 -3.51 -13.15
N ASP A 40 9.32 -4.80 -13.16
CA ASP A 40 9.13 -5.70 -14.31
C ASP A 40 7.84 -6.52 -14.21
N THR A 41 6.96 -6.21 -13.27
CA THR A 41 5.68 -6.92 -13.12
C THR A 41 4.65 -6.32 -14.07
N ASP A 42 4.03 -7.16 -14.90
CA ASP A 42 2.93 -6.73 -15.75
C ASP A 42 1.66 -6.47 -14.93
N ILE A 43 0.90 -5.45 -15.30
CA ILE A 43 -0.37 -5.13 -14.66
C ILE A 43 -1.39 -6.27 -14.82
N SER A 44 -1.32 -7.03 -15.91
CA SER A 44 -2.17 -8.20 -16.12
C SER A 44 -1.90 -9.30 -15.10
N ASP A 45 -0.63 -9.54 -14.72
CA ASP A 45 -0.26 -10.53 -13.69
C ASP A 45 -0.75 -10.08 -12.30
N MET A 46 -0.65 -8.78 -12.02
CA MET A 46 -1.19 -8.19 -10.79
C MET A 46 -2.70 -8.38 -10.71
N LYS A 47 -3.42 -8.08 -11.79
CA LYS A 47 -4.88 -8.22 -11.90
C LYS A 47 -5.32 -9.67 -11.75
N GLN A 48 -4.66 -10.61 -12.44
CA GLN A 48 -4.95 -12.05 -12.32
C GLN A 48 -4.73 -12.55 -10.89
N THR A 49 -3.67 -12.07 -10.22
CA THR A 49 -3.43 -12.41 -8.82
C THR A 49 -4.56 -11.87 -7.91
N CYS A 50 -5.07 -10.66 -8.16
CA CYS A 50 -6.21 -10.11 -7.43
C CYS A 50 -7.47 -10.97 -7.63
N ILE A 51 -7.81 -11.34 -8.87
CA ILE A 51 -8.96 -12.19 -9.20
C ILE A 51 -8.86 -13.50 -8.42
N ARG A 52 -7.72 -14.18 -8.55
CA ARG A 52 -7.47 -15.44 -7.87
C ARG A 52 -7.66 -15.35 -6.35
N LEU A 53 -7.09 -14.31 -5.72
CA LEU A 53 -7.23 -14.11 -4.28
C LEU A 53 -8.68 -13.87 -3.86
N ILE A 54 -9.47 -13.16 -4.68
CA ILE A 54 -10.90 -12.97 -4.43
C ILE A 54 -11.66 -14.29 -4.53
N ASP A 55 -11.39 -15.08 -5.56
CA ASP A 55 -12.01 -16.39 -5.78
C ASP A 55 -11.67 -17.37 -4.65
N GLU A 56 -10.48 -17.28 -4.07
CA GLU A 56 -10.02 -18.06 -2.93
C GLU A 56 -10.39 -17.42 -1.56
N ASP A 57 -11.35 -16.50 -1.53
CA ASP A 57 -11.90 -15.83 -0.33
C ASP A 57 -10.88 -15.01 0.47
N MET A 58 -9.85 -14.47 -0.18
CA MET A 58 -8.89 -13.53 0.38
C MET A 58 -9.27 -12.08 0.04
N ILE A 59 -8.65 -11.11 0.72
CA ILE A 59 -8.79 -9.69 0.42
C ILE A 59 -7.49 -9.20 -0.23
N PRO A 60 -7.45 -8.97 -1.56
CA PRO A 60 -6.27 -8.45 -2.22
C PRO A 60 -6.04 -6.97 -1.90
N MET A 61 -4.77 -6.62 -1.75
CA MET A 61 -4.29 -5.25 -1.53
C MET A 61 -3.07 -4.98 -2.43
N PRO A 62 -3.29 -4.71 -3.73
CA PRO A 62 -2.19 -4.46 -4.65
C PRO A 62 -1.42 -3.21 -4.30
N HIS A 63 -0.10 -3.25 -4.48
CA HIS A 63 0.77 -2.09 -4.43
C HIS A 63 0.61 -1.25 -5.71
N ILE A 64 0.57 0.06 -5.56
CA ILE A 64 0.60 1.03 -6.68
C ILE A 64 1.76 1.98 -6.44
N PRO A 65 2.93 1.69 -7.02
CA PRO A 65 4.11 2.54 -6.89
C PRO A 65 4.05 3.72 -7.87
N ALA A 66 4.17 4.96 -7.38
CA ALA A 66 4.08 6.15 -8.20
C ALA A 66 5.17 6.23 -9.29
N ARG A 67 6.41 5.90 -8.92
CA ARG A 67 7.59 6.11 -9.79
C ARG A 67 7.72 5.15 -10.96
N ILE A 68 6.90 4.10 -11.04
CA ILE A 68 6.86 3.22 -12.21
C ILE A 68 5.78 3.62 -13.23
N LEU A 69 4.92 4.56 -12.86
CA LEU A 69 3.86 5.07 -13.74
C LEU A 69 4.40 6.15 -14.67
N ARG A 70 4.01 6.08 -15.94
CA ARG A 70 4.39 7.04 -16.97
C ARG A 70 3.63 8.36 -16.84
N ASN A 71 2.36 8.30 -16.43
CA ASN A 71 1.48 9.46 -16.32
C ASN A 71 0.22 9.11 -15.48
N SER A 72 -0.63 10.12 -15.27
CA SER A 72 -1.89 9.95 -14.54
C SER A 72 -2.93 9.10 -15.28
N SER A 73 -2.91 9.07 -16.60
CA SER A 73 -3.83 8.22 -17.39
C SER A 73 -3.53 6.73 -17.17
N GLU A 74 -2.25 6.35 -17.06
CA GLU A 74 -1.87 4.99 -16.73
C GLU A 74 -2.28 4.61 -15.30
N LEU A 75 -2.18 5.55 -14.35
CA LEU A 75 -2.72 5.33 -13.01
C LEU A 75 -4.23 5.10 -13.05
N GLU A 76 -4.97 5.92 -13.78
CA GLU A 76 -6.42 5.78 -13.92
C GLU A 76 -6.80 4.43 -14.52
N GLU A 77 -6.08 4.00 -15.55
CA GLU A 77 -6.26 2.68 -16.15
C GLU A 77 -6.06 1.56 -15.14
N TRP A 78 -4.99 1.59 -14.33
CA TRP A 78 -4.74 0.57 -13.30
C TRP A 78 -5.82 0.55 -12.23
N VAL A 79 -6.19 1.74 -11.72
CA VAL A 79 -7.22 1.89 -10.68
C VAL A 79 -8.56 1.36 -11.18
N SER A 80 -8.94 1.68 -12.44
CA SER A 80 -10.15 1.16 -13.07
C SER A 80 -10.11 -0.36 -13.21
N GLN A 81 -9.02 -0.90 -13.78
CA GLN A 81 -8.88 -2.35 -13.99
C GLN A 81 -8.96 -3.17 -12.69
N TYR A 82 -8.39 -2.66 -11.61
CA TYR A 82 -8.52 -3.31 -10.29
C TYR A 82 -9.95 -3.20 -9.75
N ALA A 83 -10.59 -2.04 -9.88
CA ALA A 83 -11.98 -1.85 -9.43
C ALA A 83 -12.95 -2.76 -10.18
N ASP A 84 -12.77 -2.96 -11.48
CA ASP A 84 -13.58 -3.83 -12.34
C ASP A 84 -13.58 -5.30 -11.89
N VAL A 85 -12.51 -5.75 -11.24
CA VAL A 85 -12.42 -7.10 -10.68
C VAL A 85 -12.75 -7.18 -9.18
N GLY A 86 -13.30 -6.10 -8.61
CA GLY A 86 -13.78 -6.08 -7.22
C GLY A 86 -12.75 -5.65 -6.18
N VAL A 87 -11.56 -5.20 -6.57
CA VAL A 87 -10.57 -4.64 -5.65
C VAL A 87 -11.06 -3.29 -5.13
N LYS A 88 -11.13 -3.15 -3.81
CA LYS A 88 -11.57 -1.93 -3.10
C LYS A 88 -10.49 -1.36 -2.18
N ARG A 89 -9.29 -1.93 -2.22
CA ARG A 89 -8.18 -1.61 -1.32
C ARG A 89 -6.86 -1.61 -2.08
N CYS A 90 -5.95 -0.72 -1.71
CA CYS A 90 -4.59 -0.73 -2.24
C CYS A 90 -3.58 -0.13 -1.25
N LEU A 91 -2.29 -0.38 -1.50
CA LEU A 91 -1.19 0.27 -0.81
C LEU A 91 -0.49 1.22 -1.80
N LEU A 92 -0.49 2.51 -1.48
CA LEU A 92 0.18 3.53 -2.30
C LEU A 92 1.60 3.78 -1.79
N LEU A 93 2.54 3.68 -2.70
CA LEU A 93 3.97 3.82 -2.46
C LEU A 93 4.58 4.89 -3.40
N ALA A 94 5.73 5.43 -3.02
CA ALA A 94 6.57 6.13 -3.99
C ALA A 94 7.22 5.13 -4.98
N GLY A 95 7.66 3.99 -4.48
CA GLY A 95 8.44 3.00 -5.23
C GLY A 95 9.95 3.24 -5.10
N ASN A 96 10.74 2.21 -5.43
CA ASN A 96 12.20 2.21 -5.23
C ASN A 96 12.99 2.79 -6.43
N ASN A 97 12.32 3.13 -7.53
CA ASN A 97 12.98 3.69 -8.70
C ASN A 97 13.64 5.02 -8.37
N LYS A 98 14.95 5.11 -8.52
CA LYS A 98 15.70 6.37 -8.31
C LYS A 98 15.22 7.44 -9.28
N THR A 99 15.00 7.06 -10.55
CA THR A 99 14.43 7.93 -11.58
C THR A 99 13.00 7.50 -11.87
N PRO A 100 12.01 8.33 -11.60
CA PRO A 100 10.63 8.05 -11.98
C PRO A 100 10.46 7.92 -13.50
N LYS A 101 9.58 7.02 -13.94
CA LYS A 101 9.26 6.86 -15.37
C LYS A 101 8.43 8.02 -15.96
N GLY A 102 7.78 8.77 -15.09
CA GLY A 102 6.92 9.91 -15.48
C GLY A 102 6.92 11.03 -14.45
N SER A 103 5.81 11.76 -14.38
CA SER A 103 5.65 12.93 -13.49
C SER A 103 5.23 12.57 -12.06
N LEU A 104 4.88 11.32 -11.79
CA LEU A 104 4.43 10.87 -10.47
C LEU A 104 5.60 10.37 -9.64
N HIS A 105 5.84 11.02 -8.50
CA HIS A 105 7.02 10.78 -7.66
C HIS A 105 6.67 10.27 -6.25
N SER A 106 5.41 10.45 -5.82
CA SER A 106 5.00 10.19 -4.45
C SER A 106 3.57 9.66 -4.36
N SER A 107 3.25 8.95 -3.29
CA SER A 107 1.89 8.48 -3.02
C SER A 107 0.89 9.60 -2.75
N ILE A 108 1.34 10.79 -2.36
CA ILE A 108 0.48 11.98 -2.20
C ILE A 108 -0.10 12.38 -3.55
N GLN A 109 0.72 12.46 -4.60
CA GLN A 109 0.27 12.78 -5.94
C GLN A 109 -0.74 11.75 -6.48
N LEU A 110 -0.60 10.46 -6.10
CA LEU A 110 -1.58 9.44 -6.46
C LEU A 110 -2.94 9.72 -5.80
N LEU A 111 -2.94 10.06 -4.51
CA LEU A 111 -4.17 10.39 -3.76
C LEU A 111 -4.88 11.62 -4.37
N GLU A 112 -4.13 12.66 -4.69
CA GLU A 112 -4.65 13.94 -5.20
C GLU A 112 -5.31 13.84 -6.59
N THR A 113 -5.17 12.72 -7.29
CA THR A 113 -5.84 12.51 -8.59
C THR A 113 -7.36 12.34 -8.50
N GLY A 114 -7.88 11.92 -7.32
CA GLY A 114 -9.31 11.63 -7.13
C GLY A 114 -9.79 10.34 -7.81
N PHE A 115 -8.91 9.56 -8.44
CA PHE A 115 -9.31 8.35 -9.15
C PHE A 115 -9.82 7.26 -8.20
N PHE A 116 -9.28 7.17 -7.01
CA PHE A 116 -9.69 6.16 -6.03
C PHE A 116 -11.14 6.38 -5.58
N GLU A 117 -11.54 7.61 -5.34
CA GLU A 117 -12.94 7.99 -5.07
C GLU A 117 -13.83 7.68 -6.25
N LYS A 118 -13.39 8.08 -7.46
CA LYS A 118 -14.13 7.88 -8.72
C LYS A 118 -14.46 6.40 -8.96
N TYR A 119 -13.53 5.50 -8.64
CA TYR A 119 -13.70 4.06 -8.84
C TYR A 119 -14.13 3.29 -7.58
N GLY A 120 -14.53 4.00 -6.53
CA GLY A 120 -15.19 3.43 -5.35
C GLY A 120 -14.25 2.60 -4.46
N TYR A 121 -13.01 3.04 -4.29
CA TYR A 121 -12.12 2.46 -3.28
C TYR A 121 -12.62 2.83 -1.88
N GLU A 122 -12.45 1.89 -0.95
CA GLU A 122 -12.95 2.02 0.43
C GLU A 122 -11.81 2.21 1.43
N TYR A 123 -10.63 1.68 1.10
CA TYR A 123 -9.50 1.66 2.02
C TYR A 123 -8.16 1.75 1.28
N ILE A 124 -7.32 2.69 1.69
CA ILE A 124 -5.99 2.90 1.13
C ILE A 124 -4.97 2.92 2.25
N ASN A 125 -3.94 2.07 2.15
CA ASN A 125 -2.77 2.21 2.99
C ASN A 125 -1.70 3.08 2.32
N VAL A 126 -0.93 3.73 3.16
CA VAL A 126 0.27 4.47 2.78
C VAL A 126 1.47 3.96 3.56
N ALA A 127 2.67 4.12 3.00
CA ALA A 127 3.88 3.65 3.65
C ALA A 127 4.21 4.44 4.93
N GLY A 128 4.57 3.72 5.98
CA GLY A 128 5.14 4.23 7.22
C GLY A 128 6.59 3.77 7.40
N HIS A 129 7.44 4.63 7.95
CA HIS A 129 8.88 4.38 8.08
C HIS A 129 9.33 4.65 9.53
N PRO A 130 9.08 3.72 10.48
CA PRO A 130 9.46 3.92 11.88
C PRO A 130 10.96 4.12 12.11
N GLU A 131 11.80 3.49 11.28
CA GLU A 131 13.27 3.60 11.32
C GLU A 131 13.81 4.68 10.37
N GLY A 132 12.91 5.50 9.77
CA GLY A 132 13.24 6.45 8.72
C GLY A 132 13.39 5.80 7.35
N ASN A 133 13.63 6.66 6.36
CA ASN A 133 13.91 6.22 5.00
C ASN A 133 15.07 7.07 4.43
N PRO A 134 16.24 6.48 4.20
CA PRO A 134 17.44 7.21 3.73
C PRO A 134 17.24 7.91 2.38
N ASP A 135 16.33 7.40 1.54
CA ASP A 135 16.03 8.01 0.23
C ASP A 135 15.12 9.25 0.35
N ILE A 136 14.43 9.40 1.48
CA ILE A 136 13.48 10.48 1.76
C ILE A 136 14.06 11.43 2.80
N ASP A 137 14.43 10.92 3.97
CA ASP A 137 14.97 11.70 5.09
C ASP A 137 16.45 11.97 4.89
N LYS A 138 16.79 13.12 4.35
CA LYS A 138 18.18 13.56 4.14
C LYS A 138 18.94 13.86 5.45
N SER A 139 18.20 14.12 6.51
CA SER A 139 18.71 14.21 7.87
C SER A 139 18.12 13.06 8.67
N SER A 140 18.88 12.40 9.52
CA SER A 140 18.46 11.25 10.34
C SER A 140 17.26 11.50 11.32
N LYS A 141 16.37 12.47 11.02
CA LYS A 141 15.35 13.00 11.94
C LYS A 141 13.90 12.70 11.57
N LEU A 142 13.60 11.77 10.67
CA LEU A 142 12.22 11.43 10.27
C LEU A 142 11.40 12.64 9.75
N THR A 143 12.03 13.73 9.33
CA THR A 143 11.36 15.02 9.09
C THR A 143 10.49 14.96 7.85
N GLU A 144 11.02 14.44 6.75
CA GLU A 144 10.33 14.38 5.47
C GLU A 144 9.25 13.29 5.45
N THR A 145 9.55 12.13 6.03
CA THR A 145 8.58 11.03 6.16
C THR A 145 7.41 11.40 7.07
N LEU A 146 7.68 12.12 8.17
CA LEU A 146 6.63 12.63 9.07
C LEU A 146 5.79 13.73 8.40
N THR A 147 6.42 14.64 7.67
CA THR A 147 5.73 15.68 6.90
C THR A 147 4.79 15.05 5.86
N ALA A 148 5.25 14.02 5.16
CA ALA A 148 4.41 13.29 4.21
C ALA A 148 3.21 12.61 4.89
N LEU A 149 3.35 12.09 6.10
CA LEU A 149 2.24 11.53 6.87
C LEU A 149 1.27 12.61 7.35
N LYS A 150 1.74 13.79 7.77
CA LYS A 150 0.88 14.93 8.11
C LYS A 150 0.01 15.36 6.95
N ILE A 151 0.57 15.48 5.75
CA ILE A 151 -0.20 15.82 4.53
C ILE A 151 -1.28 14.77 4.26
N LYS A 152 -0.94 13.49 4.36
CA LYS A 152 -1.91 12.39 4.16
C LYS A 152 -2.99 12.37 5.24
N ASN A 153 -2.65 12.70 6.48
CA ASN A 153 -3.60 12.84 7.57
C ASN A 153 -4.56 14.02 7.34
N GLU A 154 -4.10 15.13 6.78
CA GLU A 154 -5.01 16.21 6.37
C GLU A 154 -5.90 15.77 5.20
N TYR A 155 -5.34 15.11 4.19
CA TYR A 155 -6.12 14.56 3.08
C TYR A 155 -7.21 13.58 3.57
N SER A 156 -6.91 12.73 4.56
CA SER A 156 -7.88 11.77 5.10
C SER A 156 -9.16 12.40 5.67
N LYS A 157 -9.09 13.68 6.04
CA LYS A 157 -10.25 14.45 6.54
C LYS A 157 -11.17 14.95 5.42
N THR A 158 -10.70 14.93 4.18
CA THR A 158 -11.42 15.48 3.00
C THR A 158 -11.99 14.40 2.09
N THR A 159 -11.63 13.13 2.30
CA THR A 159 -12.06 11.99 1.50
C THR A 159 -12.99 11.07 2.31
N SER A 160 -13.84 10.31 1.61
CA SER A 160 -14.64 9.23 2.19
C SER A 160 -13.84 7.92 2.34
N ILE A 161 -12.67 7.84 1.73
CA ILE A 161 -11.81 6.65 1.78
C ILE A 161 -11.11 6.59 3.14
N LYS A 162 -11.14 5.43 3.77
CA LYS A 162 -10.36 5.20 4.98
C LYS A 162 -8.88 5.05 4.64
N LEU A 163 -8.03 5.86 5.25
CA LEU A 163 -6.59 5.72 5.14
C LEU A 163 -6.03 4.93 6.33
N GLY A 164 -4.97 4.20 6.07
CA GLY A 164 -4.20 3.48 7.09
C GLY A 164 -2.71 3.51 6.77
N ILE A 165 -1.89 3.05 7.71
CA ILE A 165 -0.44 3.00 7.53
C ILE A 165 0.00 1.54 7.51
N THR A 166 0.80 1.18 6.50
CA THR A 166 1.58 -0.06 6.48
C THR A 166 3.04 0.30 6.66
N THR A 167 3.65 -0.18 7.75
CA THR A 167 5.06 0.09 8.00
C THR A 167 5.95 -0.75 7.10
N GLN A 168 7.14 -0.24 6.80
CA GLN A 168 8.24 -1.08 6.36
C GLN A 168 8.53 -2.11 7.44
N PHE A 169 9.14 -3.24 7.04
CA PHE A 169 9.60 -4.25 8.01
C PHE A 169 10.64 -3.62 8.95
N CYS A 170 10.43 -3.78 10.25
CA CYS A 170 11.29 -3.21 11.29
C CYS A 170 11.89 -4.34 12.12
N PHE A 171 13.21 -4.30 12.32
CA PHE A 171 13.94 -5.28 13.13
C PHE A 171 14.02 -4.88 14.59
N ASP A 172 13.95 -3.58 14.89
CA ASP A 172 14.03 -3.05 16.24
C ASP A 172 12.68 -2.49 16.70
N LEU A 173 12.29 -2.85 17.90
CA LEU A 173 11.03 -2.44 18.51
C LEU A 173 11.07 -0.99 19.01
N GLU A 174 12.22 -0.49 19.47
CA GLU A 174 12.31 0.85 20.06
C GLU A 174 12.05 1.98 19.05
N PRO A 175 12.59 1.97 17.82
CA PRO A 175 12.17 2.93 16.79
C PRO A 175 10.67 2.90 16.54
N VAL A 176 10.05 1.72 16.49
CA VAL A 176 8.59 1.60 16.27
C VAL A 176 7.81 2.26 17.40
N LYS A 177 8.16 1.97 18.67
CA LYS A 177 7.51 2.59 19.84
C LYS A 177 7.67 4.12 19.85
N ASN A 178 8.87 4.60 19.53
CA ASN A 178 9.13 6.04 19.47
C ASN A 178 8.35 6.71 18.35
N TRP A 179 8.30 6.08 17.19
CA TRP A 179 7.53 6.56 16.05
C TRP A 179 6.02 6.61 16.35
N LEU A 180 5.46 5.60 17.02
CA LEU A 180 4.06 5.60 17.43
C LEU A 180 3.75 6.77 18.39
N ARG A 181 4.64 7.07 19.36
CA ARG A 181 4.50 8.24 20.24
C ARG A 181 4.54 9.55 19.46
N ILE A 182 5.39 9.64 18.44
CA ILE A 182 5.44 10.82 17.56
C ILE A 182 4.10 10.97 16.81
N LEU A 183 3.56 9.90 16.22
CA LEU A 183 2.26 9.97 15.55
C LEU A 183 1.15 10.43 16.48
N GLU A 184 1.11 9.91 17.72
CA GLU A 184 0.14 10.31 18.74
C GLU A 184 0.26 11.80 19.09
N ASN A 185 1.48 12.28 19.38
CA ASN A 185 1.76 13.69 19.71
C ASN A 185 1.39 14.63 18.56
N GLU A 186 1.61 14.22 17.33
CA GLU A 186 1.30 14.98 16.12
C GLU A 186 -0.15 14.80 15.65
N LYS A 187 -0.96 14.03 16.39
CA LYS A 187 -2.37 13.73 16.09
C LYS A 187 -2.58 13.15 14.68
N ILE A 188 -1.67 12.29 14.26
CA ILE A 188 -1.78 11.55 13.00
C ILE A 188 -2.62 10.30 13.26
N ASN A 189 -3.83 10.26 12.71
CA ASN A 189 -4.84 9.23 12.94
C ASN A 189 -5.23 8.57 11.60
N LEU A 190 -4.29 7.89 10.96
CA LEU A 190 -4.48 7.15 9.73
C LEU A 190 -4.75 5.66 9.99
#